data_054cb519375dfab4555c1b07f8a726e6
#
_entry.id   054cb519375dfab4555c1b07f8a726e6
#
_cell.length_a   1.000
_cell.length_b   1.000
_cell.length_c   1.000
_cell.angle_alpha   90.00
_cell.angle_beta   90.00
_cell.angle_gamma   90.00
#
_symmetry.space_group_name_H-M   'P 1'
#
loop_
_entity.id
_entity.type
_entity.pdbx_description
1 polymer ?
#
loop_
_entity_poly.entity_id
_entity_poly.type
_entity_poly.pdbx_seq_one_letter_code
_entity_poly.pdbx_strand_id
1 'polypeptide(L)'
;MEIGPDGKPCRACVSVEELMKRARDIANKKASQAGASNSTPADPSPTTVSSSHDLKECPVDKDELGRSTWNLLHTMSVYYPENPNEEQKKTAFQFMDSLSKTFPCDFCAKDLRKDLKQDPPKLESREEFAMWMCRLHNKVNKKIGKEEFDCSKVFERWRDGWKDGSCDF
;
A
#
# COMPACT_ATOMS: atom_id res chain seq x y z
N MET A 1 -1.93 16.69 -12.05
CA MET A 1 -2.34 15.59 -11.14
C MET A 1 -3.39 14.82 -11.88
N GLU A 2 -3.16 13.53 -12.13
CA GLU A 2 -4.13 12.71 -12.86
C GLU A 2 -5.37 12.48 -12.02
N ILE A 3 -6.54 12.44 -12.68
CA ILE A 3 -7.82 12.21 -12.02
C ILE A 3 -8.13 10.72 -12.08
N GLY A 4 -8.44 10.13 -10.95
CA GLY A 4 -8.84 8.73 -10.85
C GLY A 4 -10.20 8.46 -11.47
N PRO A 5 -10.59 7.19 -11.60
CA PRO A 5 -11.87 6.81 -12.20
C PRO A 5 -13.10 7.32 -11.43
N ASP A 6 -12.91 7.84 -10.23
CA ASP A 6 -13.93 8.44 -9.35
C ASP A 6 -14.01 9.97 -9.45
N GLY A 7 -13.25 10.58 -10.38
CA GLY A 7 -13.20 12.04 -10.56
C GLY A 7 -12.38 12.79 -9.49
N LYS A 8 -11.72 12.10 -8.57
CA LYS A 8 -10.86 12.69 -7.56
C LYS A 8 -9.37 12.61 -7.95
N PRO A 9 -8.50 13.45 -7.36
CA PRO A 9 -7.06 13.35 -7.57
C PRO A 9 -6.54 11.94 -7.20
N CYS A 10 -5.92 11.27 -8.16
CA CYS A 10 -5.41 9.91 -7.97
C CYS A 10 -4.02 9.94 -7.37
N ARG A 11 -3.87 9.52 -6.11
CA ARG A 11 -2.56 9.44 -5.44
C ARG A 11 -1.67 8.31 -6.00
N ALA A 12 -2.28 7.25 -6.53
CA ALA A 12 -1.57 6.11 -7.12
C ALA A 12 -1.30 6.28 -8.64
N CYS A 13 -1.91 7.28 -9.30
CA CYS A 13 -1.84 7.49 -10.75
C CYS A 13 -0.86 8.62 -11.11
N VAL A 14 0.36 8.54 -10.61
CA VAL A 14 1.40 9.54 -10.93
C VAL A 14 2.17 9.06 -12.14
N SER A 15 2.31 9.91 -13.17
CA SER A 15 3.10 9.58 -14.36
C SER A 15 4.59 9.40 -14.00
N VAL A 16 5.30 8.61 -14.82
CA VAL A 16 6.74 8.38 -14.64
C VAL A 16 7.52 9.70 -14.69
N GLU A 17 7.12 10.63 -15.55
CA GLU A 17 7.73 11.96 -15.64
C GLU A 17 7.56 12.76 -14.35
N GLU A 18 6.38 12.74 -13.76
CA GLU A 18 6.12 13.43 -12.50
C GLU A 18 6.87 12.80 -11.34
N LEU A 19 6.99 11.46 -11.30
CA LEU A 19 7.85 10.76 -10.33
C LEU A 19 9.31 11.16 -10.48
N MET A 20 9.83 11.20 -11.71
CA MET A 20 11.21 11.63 -11.98
C MET A 20 11.44 13.10 -11.61
N LYS A 21 10.45 13.97 -11.83
CA LYS A 21 10.50 15.38 -11.43
C LYS A 21 10.60 15.51 -9.91
N ARG A 22 9.70 14.84 -9.17
CA ARG A 22 9.74 14.83 -7.70
C ARG A 22 11.05 14.27 -7.14
N ALA A 23 11.58 13.20 -7.73
CA ALA A 23 12.88 12.66 -7.33
C ALA A 23 14.01 13.67 -7.52
N ARG A 24 14.03 14.42 -8.64
CA ARG A 24 14.99 15.50 -8.89
C ARG A 24 14.84 16.66 -7.91
N ASP A 25 13.61 17.06 -7.61
CA ASP A 25 13.33 18.15 -6.66
C ASP A 25 13.80 17.80 -5.24
N ILE A 26 13.57 16.54 -4.81
CA ILE A 26 14.08 16.02 -3.53
C ILE A 26 15.60 16.00 -3.50
N ALA A 27 16.25 15.54 -4.57
CA ALA A 27 17.71 15.52 -4.68
C ALA A 27 18.31 16.93 -4.63
N ASN A 28 17.70 17.90 -5.34
CA ASN A 28 18.12 19.30 -5.35
C ASN A 28 17.92 19.98 -3.99
N LYS A 29 16.80 19.67 -3.30
CA LYS A 29 16.53 20.19 -1.95
C LYS A 29 17.53 19.66 -0.92
N LYS A 30 17.96 18.41 -1.07
CA LYS A 30 18.99 17.78 -0.24
C LYS A 30 20.37 18.37 -0.50
N ALA A 31 20.70 18.70 -1.75
CA ALA A 31 21.95 19.35 -2.13
C ALA A 31 22.05 20.80 -1.63
N SER A 32 20.94 21.56 -1.64
CA SER A 32 20.90 22.93 -1.13
C SER A 32 20.97 23.03 0.41
N GLN A 33 20.61 21.98 1.14
CA GLN A 33 20.73 21.93 2.60
C GLN A 33 22.13 21.50 3.09
N ALA A 34 22.94 20.89 2.23
CA ALA A 34 24.31 20.48 2.55
C ALA A 34 25.36 21.63 2.51
N GLY A 35 24.94 22.83 2.12
CA GLY A 35 25.84 23.99 1.89
C GLY A 35 25.94 25.01 3.04
N ALA A 36 25.30 24.82 4.18
CA ALA A 36 25.30 25.81 5.26
C ALA A 36 25.44 25.16 6.64
N SER A 37 26.65 24.87 7.07
CA SER A 37 27.02 24.92 8.49
C SER A 37 28.56 24.88 8.67
N ASN A 38 29.10 26.05 8.93
CA ASN A 38 30.38 26.22 9.61
C ASN A 38 30.05 26.71 11.02
N SER A 39 30.38 25.94 12.07
CA SER A 39 30.95 26.42 13.35
C SER A 39 30.71 25.47 14.53
N THR A 40 31.83 24.95 15.04
CA THR A 40 32.31 24.66 16.42
C THR A 40 31.46 23.81 17.40
N PRO A 41 32.14 23.01 18.27
CA PRO A 41 31.61 21.81 18.90
C PRO A 41 31.10 22.04 20.34
N ALA A 42 30.02 21.38 20.71
CA ALA A 42 29.66 21.10 22.10
C ALA A 42 28.90 19.78 22.18
N ASP A 43 29.41 18.93 22.96
CA ASP A 43 29.13 17.70 23.70
C ASP A 43 27.79 16.90 23.49
N PRO A 44 27.81 15.56 23.66
CA PRO A 44 26.95 14.64 22.92
C PRO A 44 25.75 14.16 23.73
N SER A 45 24.60 14.10 23.07
CA SER A 45 23.50 13.23 23.48
C SER A 45 22.93 12.52 22.24
N PRO A 46 22.59 11.24 22.29
CA PRO A 46 22.47 10.40 21.11
C PRO A 46 21.08 10.54 20.46
N THR A 47 20.99 11.42 19.49
CA THR A 47 19.87 11.39 18.55
C THR A 47 20.34 10.60 17.35
N THR A 48 19.83 9.40 17.18
CA THR A 48 20.09 8.50 16.06
C THR A 48 19.62 9.13 14.76
N VAL A 49 20.48 9.88 14.11
CA VAL A 49 20.35 10.26 12.71
C VAL A 49 20.90 9.07 11.91
N SER A 50 20.02 8.30 11.30
CA SER A 50 20.39 7.25 10.38
C SER A 50 21.18 7.85 9.23
N SER A 51 22.52 7.75 9.31
CA SER A 51 23.43 7.98 8.19
C SER A 51 23.04 7.03 7.06
N SER A 52 22.95 7.56 5.84
CA SER A 52 22.84 6.80 4.61
C SER A 52 24.09 5.92 4.41
N HIS A 53 24.16 4.80 5.13
CA HIS A 53 24.98 3.69 4.72
C HIS A 53 24.37 3.12 3.43
N ASP A 54 25.20 2.73 2.47
CA ASP A 54 24.85 1.82 1.38
C ASP A 54 24.27 0.54 2.00
N LEU A 55 22.97 0.57 2.31
CA LEU A 55 22.27 -0.58 2.81
C LEU A 55 22.17 -1.54 1.64
N LYS A 56 23.02 -2.54 1.67
CA LYS A 56 22.91 -3.70 0.80
C LYS A 56 21.48 -4.21 0.94
N GLU A 57 20.65 -4.04 -0.10
CA GLU A 57 19.28 -4.50 -0.08
C GLU A 57 19.26 -6.02 0.13
N CYS A 58 18.64 -6.45 1.22
CA CYS A 58 18.44 -7.85 1.51
C CYS A 58 17.11 -8.32 0.89
N PRO A 59 16.98 -9.63 0.58
CA PRO A 59 15.69 -10.18 0.20
C PRO A 59 14.63 -9.87 1.28
N VAL A 60 13.43 -9.52 0.83
CA VAL A 60 12.31 -9.21 1.73
C VAL A 60 11.95 -10.41 2.61
N ASP A 61 11.71 -10.16 3.89
CA ASP A 61 11.18 -11.17 4.79
C ASP A 61 9.66 -11.36 4.62
N LYS A 62 9.10 -12.33 5.34
CA LYS A 62 7.67 -12.64 5.27
C LYS A 62 6.79 -11.46 5.70
N ASP A 63 7.21 -10.67 6.67
CA ASP A 63 6.41 -9.58 7.22
C ASP A 63 6.42 -8.37 6.29
N GLU A 64 7.54 -8.08 5.68
CA GLU A 64 7.68 -7.02 4.67
C GLU A 64 6.95 -7.39 3.37
N LEU A 65 7.10 -8.64 2.90
CA LEU A 65 6.33 -9.16 1.77
C LEU A 65 4.83 -9.06 2.05
N GLY A 66 4.39 -9.44 3.24
CA GLY A 66 3.00 -9.36 3.66
C GLY A 66 2.48 -7.92 3.65
N ARG A 67 3.20 -6.97 4.25
CA ARG A 67 2.82 -5.55 4.24
C ARG A 67 2.71 -4.98 2.83
N SER A 68 3.69 -5.26 1.98
CA SER A 68 3.71 -4.80 0.59
C SER A 68 2.55 -5.37 -0.21
N THR A 69 2.26 -6.67 -0.03
CA THR A 69 1.13 -7.34 -0.68
C THR A 69 -0.20 -6.78 -0.23
N TRP A 70 -0.42 -6.60 1.08
CA TRP A 70 -1.66 -6.03 1.58
C TRP A 70 -1.87 -4.58 1.14
N ASN A 71 -0.80 -3.77 1.07
CA ASN A 71 -0.88 -2.43 0.53
C ASN A 71 -1.31 -2.44 -0.95
N LEU A 72 -0.74 -3.32 -1.77
CA LEU A 72 -1.15 -3.49 -3.16
C LEU A 72 -2.62 -3.89 -3.27
N LEU A 73 -3.04 -4.94 -2.55
CA LEU A 73 -4.39 -5.49 -2.62
C LEU A 73 -5.46 -4.48 -2.19
N HIS A 74 -5.24 -3.78 -1.09
CA HIS A 74 -6.15 -2.73 -0.64
C HIS A 74 -6.21 -1.56 -1.62
N THR A 75 -5.05 -1.09 -2.11
CA THR A 75 -5.02 0.00 -3.11
C THR A 75 -5.79 -0.42 -4.37
N MET A 76 -5.57 -1.62 -4.88
CA MET A 76 -6.34 -2.13 -6.02
C MET A 76 -7.84 -2.15 -5.75
N SER A 77 -8.27 -2.58 -4.57
CA SER A 77 -9.69 -2.69 -4.23
C SER A 77 -10.38 -1.32 -4.12
N VAL A 78 -9.72 -0.30 -3.55
CA VAL A 78 -10.28 1.05 -3.42
C VAL A 78 -10.25 1.88 -4.71
N TYR A 79 -9.46 1.45 -5.70
CA TYR A 79 -9.44 2.01 -7.06
C TYR A 79 -10.18 1.14 -8.09
N TYR A 80 -10.80 0.05 -7.66
CA TYR A 80 -11.65 -0.77 -8.50
C TYR A 80 -12.81 0.06 -9.09
N PRO A 81 -13.31 -0.24 -10.30
CA PRO A 81 -14.45 0.50 -10.87
C PRO A 81 -15.68 0.49 -9.97
N GLU A 82 -16.42 1.61 -9.93
CA GLU A 82 -17.69 1.71 -9.19
C GLU A 82 -18.73 0.74 -9.75
N ASN A 83 -18.83 0.70 -11.09
CA ASN A 83 -19.72 -0.16 -11.85
C ASN A 83 -18.88 -1.03 -12.79
N PRO A 84 -18.29 -2.13 -12.30
CA PRO A 84 -17.43 -2.98 -13.11
C PRO A 84 -18.22 -3.77 -14.15
N ASN A 85 -17.67 -3.91 -15.34
CA ASN A 85 -18.20 -4.84 -16.33
C ASN A 85 -17.76 -6.27 -16.03
N GLU A 86 -18.34 -7.27 -16.75
CA GLU A 86 -18.07 -8.69 -16.50
C GLU A 86 -16.59 -9.08 -16.76
N GLU A 87 -15.92 -8.41 -17.69
CA GLU A 87 -14.50 -8.63 -17.95
C GLU A 87 -13.63 -8.16 -16.77
N GLN A 88 -13.94 -6.99 -16.21
CA GLN A 88 -13.26 -6.45 -15.03
C GLN A 88 -13.47 -7.32 -13.78
N LYS A 89 -14.69 -7.82 -13.57
CA LYS A 89 -14.99 -8.78 -12.50
C LYS A 89 -14.18 -10.06 -12.67
N LYS A 90 -14.20 -10.62 -13.87
CA LYS A 90 -13.43 -11.83 -14.20
C LYS A 90 -11.94 -11.63 -13.98
N THR A 91 -11.39 -10.50 -14.42
CA THR A 91 -9.96 -10.18 -14.26
C THR A 91 -9.58 -10.05 -12.79
N ALA A 92 -10.38 -9.34 -11.98
CA ALA A 92 -10.13 -9.21 -10.55
C ALA A 92 -10.20 -10.57 -9.82
N PHE A 93 -11.17 -11.41 -10.17
CA PHE A 93 -11.27 -12.78 -9.64
C PHE A 93 -10.05 -13.62 -10.02
N GLN A 94 -9.65 -13.62 -11.30
CA GLN A 94 -8.48 -14.35 -11.79
C GLN A 94 -7.19 -13.91 -11.12
N PHE A 95 -7.04 -12.60 -10.85
CA PHE A 95 -5.91 -12.08 -10.12
C PHE A 95 -5.83 -12.67 -8.71
N MET A 96 -6.93 -12.66 -7.95
CA MET A 96 -6.98 -13.24 -6.60
C MET A 96 -6.73 -14.75 -6.60
N ASP A 97 -7.29 -15.46 -7.56
CA ASP A 97 -7.07 -16.91 -7.75
C ASP A 97 -5.60 -17.20 -8.08
N SER A 98 -4.99 -16.46 -9.00
CA SER A 98 -3.59 -16.62 -9.39
C SER A 98 -2.66 -16.29 -8.23
N LEU A 99 -2.91 -15.19 -7.50
CA LEU A 99 -2.15 -14.82 -6.32
C LEU A 99 -2.15 -15.96 -5.27
N SER A 100 -3.32 -16.57 -5.05
CA SER A 100 -3.47 -17.69 -4.11
C SER A 100 -2.63 -18.93 -4.47
N LYS A 101 -2.25 -19.06 -5.74
CA LYS A 101 -1.46 -20.17 -6.28
C LYS A 101 0.03 -19.87 -6.36
N THR A 102 0.40 -18.59 -6.53
CA THR A 102 1.78 -18.16 -6.79
C THR A 102 2.43 -17.45 -5.61
N PHE A 103 1.68 -17.16 -4.54
CA PHE A 103 2.22 -16.47 -3.38
C PHE A 103 3.35 -17.29 -2.74
N PRO A 104 4.56 -16.71 -2.52
CA PRO A 104 5.76 -17.48 -2.17
C PRO A 104 5.73 -18.12 -0.78
N CYS A 105 4.80 -17.75 0.10
CA CYS A 105 4.57 -18.40 1.39
C CYS A 105 3.52 -19.51 1.24
N ASP A 106 3.90 -20.75 1.18
CA ASP A 106 3.05 -21.92 0.95
C ASP A 106 1.88 -22.03 1.95
N PHE A 107 2.15 -21.79 3.23
CA PHE A 107 1.13 -21.77 4.28
C PHE A 107 0.12 -20.66 4.03
N CYS A 108 0.60 -19.44 3.73
CA CYS A 108 -0.25 -18.27 3.45
C CYS A 108 -1.09 -18.51 2.18
N ALA A 109 -0.49 -19.08 1.15
CA ALA A 109 -1.17 -19.42 -0.11
C ALA A 109 -2.30 -20.44 0.09
N LYS A 110 -2.06 -21.48 0.88
CA LYS A 110 -3.07 -22.50 1.23
C LYS A 110 -4.22 -21.89 2.02
N ASP A 111 -3.92 -21.01 2.97
CA ASP A 111 -4.91 -20.33 3.79
C ASP A 111 -5.77 -19.38 2.93
N LEU A 112 -5.14 -18.58 2.07
CA LEU A 112 -5.86 -17.73 1.12
C LEU A 112 -6.79 -18.54 0.20
N ARG A 113 -6.34 -19.67 -0.36
CA ARG A 113 -7.20 -20.54 -1.18
C ARG A 113 -8.41 -21.06 -0.41
N LYS A 114 -8.25 -21.37 0.88
CA LYS A 114 -9.35 -21.78 1.74
C LYS A 114 -10.34 -20.63 1.94
N ASP A 115 -9.85 -19.44 2.25
CA ASP A 115 -10.68 -18.26 2.45
C ASP A 115 -11.44 -17.89 1.16
N LEU A 116 -10.80 -17.90 -0.02
CA LEU A 116 -11.45 -17.66 -1.32
C LEU A 116 -12.57 -18.65 -1.66
N LYS A 117 -12.44 -19.92 -1.23
CA LYS A 117 -13.48 -20.93 -1.41
C LYS A 117 -14.67 -20.71 -0.49
N GLN A 118 -14.43 -20.25 0.74
CA GLN A 118 -15.49 -20.04 1.74
C GLN A 118 -16.24 -18.73 1.53
N ASP A 119 -15.53 -17.69 1.12
CA ASP A 119 -16.06 -16.35 0.90
C ASP A 119 -15.37 -15.74 -0.33
N PRO A 120 -15.88 -16.00 -1.54
CA PRO A 120 -15.32 -15.48 -2.77
C PRO A 120 -15.36 -13.94 -2.82
N PRO A 121 -14.47 -13.30 -3.59
CA PRO A 121 -14.42 -11.84 -3.73
C PRO A 121 -15.78 -11.27 -4.15
N LYS A 122 -16.21 -10.19 -3.48
CA LYS A 122 -17.42 -9.44 -3.83
C LYS A 122 -17.02 -8.36 -4.83
N LEU A 123 -17.38 -8.53 -6.09
CA LEU A 123 -16.87 -7.76 -7.23
C LEU A 123 -17.94 -6.91 -7.92
N GLU A 124 -19.13 -6.77 -7.31
CA GLU A 124 -20.23 -6.04 -7.93
C GLU A 124 -20.03 -4.52 -7.90
N SER A 125 -19.23 -4.03 -6.93
CA SER A 125 -18.87 -2.62 -6.83
C SER A 125 -17.51 -2.44 -6.17
N ARG A 126 -16.95 -1.22 -6.27
CA ARG A 126 -15.74 -0.81 -5.55
C ARG A 126 -15.90 -0.98 -4.04
N GLU A 127 -16.99 -0.51 -3.50
CA GLU A 127 -17.26 -0.57 -2.07
C GLU A 127 -17.31 -2.02 -1.58
N GLU A 128 -18.04 -2.88 -2.27
CA GLU A 128 -18.13 -4.30 -1.91
C GLU A 128 -16.77 -5.00 -1.96
N PHE A 129 -15.96 -4.71 -2.98
CA PHE A 129 -14.63 -5.30 -3.09
C PHE A 129 -13.68 -4.77 -2.02
N ALA A 130 -13.67 -3.47 -1.72
CA ALA A 130 -12.85 -2.88 -0.67
C ALA A 130 -13.22 -3.41 0.71
N MET A 131 -14.52 -3.50 1.01
CA MET A 131 -15.01 -4.05 2.27
C MET A 131 -14.73 -5.55 2.40
N TRP A 132 -14.86 -6.31 1.31
CA TRP A 132 -14.48 -7.72 1.29
C TRP A 132 -12.99 -7.90 1.54
N MET A 133 -12.14 -7.11 0.90
CA MET A 133 -10.68 -7.13 1.09
C MET A 133 -10.30 -6.83 2.54
N CYS A 134 -10.95 -5.86 3.15
CA CYS A 134 -10.74 -5.54 4.56
C CYS A 134 -11.11 -6.71 5.49
N ARG A 135 -12.26 -7.34 5.26
CA ARG A 135 -12.67 -8.52 6.05
C ARG A 135 -11.71 -9.69 5.88
N LEU A 136 -11.22 -9.92 4.66
CA LEU A 136 -10.21 -10.94 4.38
C LEU A 136 -8.90 -10.66 5.16
N HIS A 137 -8.43 -9.41 5.15
CA HIS A 137 -7.24 -9.01 5.91
C HIS A 137 -7.46 -9.18 7.42
N ASN A 138 -8.62 -8.81 7.94
CA ASN A 138 -8.95 -8.98 9.36
C ASN A 138 -9.01 -10.46 9.78
N LYS A 139 -9.48 -11.37 8.92
CA LYS A 139 -9.35 -12.82 9.18
C LYS A 139 -7.88 -13.22 9.40
N VAL A 140 -6.97 -12.68 8.59
CA VAL A 140 -5.53 -12.93 8.75
C VAL A 140 -5.00 -12.26 10.02
N ASN A 141 -5.34 -11.00 10.29
CA ASN A 141 -4.95 -10.30 11.52
C ASN A 141 -5.32 -11.11 12.76
N LYS A 142 -6.55 -11.60 12.82
CA LYS A 142 -7.02 -12.45 13.92
C LYS A 142 -6.20 -13.74 14.07
N LYS A 143 -5.87 -14.40 12.95
CA LYS A 143 -5.05 -15.64 12.96
C LYS A 143 -3.63 -15.40 13.51
N ILE A 144 -3.06 -14.22 13.27
CA ILE A 144 -1.69 -13.86 13.71
C ILE A 144 -1.67 -13.00 14.99
N GLY A 145 -2.82 -12.86 15.68
CA GLY A 145 -2.92 -12.14 16.95
C GLY A 145 -2.79 -10.62 16.85
N LYS A 146 -3.04 -10.03 15.66
CA LYS A 146 -3.10 -8.57 15.47
C LYS A 146 -4.53 -8.06 15.65
N GLU A 147 -4.65 -6.80 16.03
CA GLU A 147 -5.93 -6.11 16.11
C GLU A 147 -6.62 -6.03 14.74
N GLU A 148 -7.95 -6.13 14.75
CA GLU A 148 -8.74 -5.97 13.54
C GLU A 148 -8.82 -4.48 13.16
N PHE A 149 -8.67 -4.18 11.88
CA PHE A 149 -8.79 -2.83 11.34
C PHE A 149 -10.28 -2.47 11.16
N ASP A 150 -10.64 -1.23 11.50
CA ASP A 150 -11.98 -0.70 11.26
C ASP A 150 -12.22 -0.50 9.76
N CYS A 151 -13.00 -1.39 9.15
CA CYS A 151 -13.24 -1.39 7.71
C CYS A 151 -13.99 -0.14 7.21
N SER A 152 -14.66 0.63 8.07
CA SER A 152 -15.26 1.90 7.67
C SER A 152 -14.23 2.93 7.21
N LYS A 153 -12.96 2.75 7.60
CA LYS A 153 -11.82 3.63 7.28
C LYS A 153 -10.99 3.15 6.08
N VAL A 154 -11.43 2.13 5.36
CA VAL A 154 -10.66 1.54 4.26
C VAL A 154 -10.31 2.55 3.16
N PHE A 155 -11.23 3.44 2.80
CA PHE A 155 -10.99 4.49 1.82
C PHE A 155 -10.07 5.59 2.34
N GLU A 156 -10.21 6.01 3.59
CA GLU A 156 -9.29 6.97 4.23
C GLU A 156 -7.85 6.42 4.24
N ARG A 157 -7.69 5.14 4.59
CA ARG A 157 -6.36 4.52 4.73
C ARG A 157 -5.64 4.31 3.40
N TRP A 158 -6.33 3.89 2.33
CA TRP A 158 -5.68 3.46 1.09
C TRP A 158 -5.99 4.30 -0.15
N ARG A 159 -6.84 5.34 -0.04
CA ARG A 159 -7.18 6.22 -1.17
C ARG A 159 -7.18 7.70 -0.80
N ASP A 160 -8.01 8.10 0.17
CA ASP A 160 -8.32 9.52 0.40
C ASP A 160 -7.29 10.21 1.29
N GLY A 161 -6.64 9.48 2.18
CA GLY A 161 -5.82 10.01 3.27
C GLY A 161 -6.66 10.26 4.52
N TRP A 162 -5.98 10.38 5.67
CA TRP A 162 -6.64 10.63 6.95
C TRP A 162 -7.24 12.04 6.98
N LYS A 163 -8.40 12.17 7.63
CA LYS A 163 -9.11 13.46 7.76
C LYS A 163 -8.37 14.49 8.62
N ASP A 164 -7.37 14.09 9.37
CA ASP A 164 -6.52 14.95 10.18
C ASP A 164 -5.43 15.68 9.39
N GLY A 165 -5.37 15.48 8.08
CA GLY A 165 -4.38 16.11 7.19
C GLY A 165 -2.99 15.48 7.25
N SER A 166 -2.77 14.41 8.03
CA SER A 166 -1.45 13.76 8.18
C SER A 166 -0.89 13.18 6.87
N CYS A 167 -1.75 13.03 5.85
CA CYS A 167 -1.37 12.55 4.51
C CYS A 167 -1.38 13.65 3.45
N ASP A 168 -1.57 14.91 3.80
CA ASP A 168 -1.57 16.01 2.83
C ASP A 168 -0.11 16.41 2.50
N PHE A 169 0.16 16.68 1.20
CA PHE A 169 1.50 17.00 0.68
C PHE A 169 1.59 18.44 0.21
#